data_0cd867d71c29123591efbaca508a2d8f
#
_entry.id   0cd867d71c29123591efbaca508a2d8f
#
_cell.length_a   1.000
_cell.length_b   1.000
_cell.length_c   1.000
_cell.angle_alpha   90.00
_cell.angle_beta   90.00
_cell.angle_gamma   90.00
#
_symmetry.space_group_name_H-M   'P 1'
#
loop_
_entity.id
_entity.type
_entity.pdbx_description
1 polymer ?
#
loop_
_entity_poly.entity_id
_entity_poly.type
_entity_poly.pdbx_seq_one_letter_code
_entity_poly.pdbx_strand_id
1 'polypeptide(L)'
;MGLFKKETTTNKIGRVRKCPQSGASVPSSKVVCPECGWEFDDGNDKESAVQRLSAELKKCHSFLGALADKTEGDVILSFAIPKTKNDLLELLIYFKSRRDEKEEVSASYGEKKSRRVFKTKYEECILKAKQFYKSDPDFIPLIKEYDNSKTIRIILTVVFSILFVAAIACIAIFHLKIC
;
A
#
# COMPACT_ATOMS: atom_id res chain seq x y z
N MET A 1 55.75 0.51 -43.05
CA MET A 1 55.16 -0.66 -42.33
C MET A 1 54.42 -0.15 -41.14
N GLY A 2 53.10 0.02 -41.28
CA GLY A 2 52.24 0.54 -40.22
C GLY A 2 51.50 -0.63 -39.55
N LEU A 3 51.79 -0.85 -38.29
CA LEU A 3 51.11 -1.86 -37.45
C LEU A 3 49.75 -1.31 -37.04
N PHE A 4 48.67 -1.78 -37.69
CA PHE A 4 47.28 -1.59 -37.22
C PHE A 4 47.08 -2.39 -35.93
N LYS A 5 47.00 -1.70 -34.81
CA LYS A 5 46.62 -2.25 -33.49
C LYS A 5 45.11 -2.43 -33.52
N LYS A 6 44.66 -3.68 -33.64
CA LYS A 6 43.25 -4.07 -33.58
C LYS A 6 42.76 -3.90 -32.14
N GLU A 7 42.04 -2.82 -31.88
CA GLU A 7 41.33 -2.64 -30.64
C GLU A 7 40.19 -3.65 -30.58
N THR A 8 40.36 -4.69 -29.77
CA THR A 8 39.29 -5.60 -29.38
C THR A 8 38.39 -4.89 -28.39
N THR A 9 37.31 -4.29 -28.89
CA THR A 9 36.18 -3.86 -28.08
C THR A 9 35.55 -5.10 -27.47
N THR A 10 36.00 -5.48 -26.28
CA THR A 10 35.26 -6.41 -25.43
C THR A 10 33.98 -5.73 -24.99
N ASN A 11 32.90 -5.99 -25.71
CA ASN A 11 31.56 -5.72 -25.25
C ASN A 11 31.37 -6.44 -23.91
N LYS A 12 31.51 -5.71 -22.82
CA LYS A 12 30.98 -6.14 -21.51
C LYS A 12 29.47 -6.20 -21.68
N ILE A 13 28.97 -7.36 -22.12
CA ILE A 13 27.54 -7.68 -22.06
C ILE A 13 27.21 -7.62 -20.57
N GLY A 14 26.58 -6.53 -20.15
CA GLY A 14 26.15 -6.34 -18.77
C GLY A 14 25.27 -7.54 -18.37
N ARG A 15 25.38 -8.00 -17.14
CA ARG A 15 24.54 -9.07 -16.61
C ARG A 15 23.08 -8.72 -16.89
N VAL A 16 22.34 -9.67 -17.47
CA VAL A 16 20.92 -9.56 -17.76
C VAL A 16 20.16 -10.40 -16.75
N ARG A 17 19.10 -9.85 -16.17
CA ARG A 17 18.19 -10.58 -15.28
C ARG A 17 16.80 -10.66 -15.93
N LYS A 18 16.04 -11.70 -15.63
CA LYS A 18 14.66 -11.83 -16.07
C LYS A 18 13.73 -11.13 -15.07
N CYS A 19 12.79 -10.38 -15.59
CA CYS A 19 11.74 -9.79 -14.77
C CYS A 19 10.79 -10.89 -14.27
N PRO A 20 10.54 -11.02 -12.96
CA PRO A 20 9.63 -12.05 -12.43
C PRO A 20 8.17 -11.80 -12.84
N GLN A 21 7.81 -10.56 -13.17
CA GLN A 21 6.45 -10.20 -13.52
C GLN A 21 6.15 -10.35 -15.03
N SER A 22 7.02 -9.84 -15.90
CA SER A 22 6.81 -9.86 -17.36
C SER A 22 7.62 -10.91 -18.09
N GLY A 23 8.64 -11.53 -17.44
CA GLY A 23 9.59 -12.40 -18.09
C GLY A 23 10.62 -11.69 -18.99
N ALA A 24 10.53 -10.37 -19.10
CA ALA A 24 11.43 -9.56 -19.95
C ALA A 24 12.88 -9.65 -19.47
N SER A 25 13.79 -9.65 -20.44
CA SER A 25 15.24 -9.60 -20.17
C SER A 25 15.64 -8.16 -19.94
N VAL A 26 16.03 -7.82 -18.71
CA VAL A 26 16.37 -6.46 -18.30
C VAL A 26 17.83 -6.40 -17.88
N PRO A 27 18.61 -5.40 -18.35
CA PRO A 27 19.97 -5.18 -17.87
C PRO A 27 20.00 -5.03 -16.34
N SER A 28 20.96 -5.68 -15.66
CA SER A 28 21.07 -5.64 -14.20
C SER A 28 21.29 -4.22 -13.62
N SER A 29 21.70 -3.27 -14.47
CA SER A 29 21.83 -1.85 -14.10
C SER A 29 20.47 -1.09 -14.02
N LYS A 30 19.39 -1.68 -14.51
CA LYS A 30 18.08 -1.05 -14.44
C LYS A 30 17.36 -1.47 -13.17
N VAL A 31 16.93 -0.50 -12.39
CA VAL A 31 16.19 -0.70 -11.13
C VAL A 31 14.71 -1.00 -11.38
N VAL A 32 14.20 -0.59 -12.55
CA VAL A 32 12.79 -0.77 -12.93
C VAL A 32 12.71 -1.47 -14.28
N CYS A 33 11.80 -2.44 -14.39
CA CYS A 33 11.50 -3.10 -15.65
C CYS A 33 10.79 -2.13 -16.61
N PRO A 34 11.32 -1.91 -17.82
CA PRO A 34 10.73 -0.96 -18.76
C PRO A 34 9.37 -1.43 -19.32
N GLU A 35 9.08 -2.74 -19.27
CA GLU A 35 7.84 -3.29 -19.84
C GLU A 35 6.66 -3.27 -18.85
N CYS A 36 6.89 -3.61 -17.57
CA CYS A 36 5.80 -3.74 -16.60
C CYS A 36 5.94 -2.83 -15.38
N GLY A 37 7.04 -2.05 -15.29
CA GLY A 37 7.32 -1.19 -14.16
C GLY A 37 7.64 -1.94 -12.86
N TRP A 38 8.03 -3.23 -12.93
CA TRP A 38 8.51 -3.98 -11.79
C TRP A 38 9.78 -3.36 -11.23
N GLU A 39 9.82 -3.09 -9.94
CA GLU A 39 11.02 -2.62 -9.24
C GLU A 39 11.82 -3.83 -8.77
N PHE A 40 13.08 -3.88 -9.18
CA PHE A 40 14.00 -4.92 -8.74
C PHE A 40 14.60 -4.56 -7.40
N ASP A 41 14.58 -5.50 -6.48
CA ASP A 41 15.29 -5.39 -5.20
C ASP A 41 16.78 -5.68 -5.46
N ASP A 42 17.59 -4.63 -5.54
CA ASP A 42 19.02 -4.77 -5.77
C ASP A 42 19.80 -5.03 -4.47
N GLY A 43 19.09 -5.20 -3.35
CA GLY A 43 19.70 -5.47 -2.02
C GLY A 43 20.61 -4.32 -1.51
N ASN A 44 20.61 -3.20 -2.21
CA ASN A 44 21.50 -2.08 -1.95
C ASN A 44 20.80 -0.91 -1.21
N ASP A 45 19.46 -0.97 -1.08
CA ASP A 45 18.72 0.01 -0.27
C ASP A 45 18.91 -0.34 1.22
N LYS A 46 19.86 0.35 1.84
CA LYS A 46 20.19 0.21 3.27
C LYS A 46 19.03 0.59 4.20
N GLU A 47 18.02 1.28 3.68
CA GLU A 47 16.86 1.73 4.44
C GLU A 47 15.58 1.08 3.90
N SER A 48 14.83 0.43 4.80
CA SER A 48 13.52 -0.13 4.46
C SER A 48 12.50 0.98 4.16
N ALA A 49 11.41 0.62 3.47
CA ALA A 49 10.35 1.57 3.17
C ALA A 49 9.72 2.19 4.42
N VAL A 50 9.61 1.44 5.51
CA VAL A 50 9.14 1.95 6.81
C VAL A 50 10.13 2.92 7.42
N GLN A 51 11.43 2.66 7.32
CA GLN A 51 12.47 3.59 7.78
C GLN A 51 12.42 4.91 7.00
N ARG A 52 12.30 4.84 5.66
CA ARG A 52 12.12 6.03 4.81
C ARG A 52 10.89 6.84 5.19
N LEU A 53 9.74 6.18 5.37
CA LEU A 53 8.51 6.82 5.81
C LEU A 53 8.69 7.47 7.19
N SER A 54 9.31 6.78 8.14
CA SER A 54 9.55 7.31 9.49
C SER A 54 10.48 8.51 9.49
N ALA A 55 11.47 8.54 8.61
CA ALA A 55 12.36 9.68 8.43
C ALA A 55 11.63 10.91 7.87
N GLU A 56 10.70 10.71 6.92
CA GLU A 56 9.85 11.78 6.41
C GLU A 56 8.88 12.32 7.47
N LEU A 57 8.29 11.43 8.28
CA LEU A 57 7.42 11.83 9.40
C LEU A 57 8.19 12.63 10.47
N LYS A 58 9.41 12.22 10.81
CA LYS A 58 10.26 12.99 11.72
C LYS A 58 10.58 14.39 11.21
N LYS A 59 10.81 14.54 9.91
CA LYS A 59 11.00 15.87 9.28
C LYS A 59 9.76 16.74 9.41
N CYS A 60 8.56 16.16 9.27
CA CYS A 60 7.29 16.87 9.45
C CYS A 60 7.13 17.40 10.89
N HIS A 61 7.58 16.64 11.90
CA HIS A 61 7.54 17.06 13.31
C HIS A 61 8.68 18.01 13.72
N SER A 62 9.63 18.27 12.84
CA SER A 62 10.68 19.25 13.11
C SER A 62 10.17 20.68 13.00
N PHE A 63 10.86 21.64 13.63
CA PHE A 63 10.52 23.07 13.55
C PHE A 63 10.40 23.58 12.10
N LEU A 64 11.24 23.10 11.20
CA LEU A 64 11.19 23.43 9.77
C LEU A 64 9.97 22.80 9.07
N GLY A 65 9.53 21.62 9.49
CA GLY A 65 8.34 20.97 8.99
C GLY A 65 7.05 21.68 9.41
N ALA A 66 7.00 22.21 10.62
CA ALA A 66 5.88 23.01 11.10
C ALA A 66 5.69 24.30 10.29
N LEU A 67 6.76 24.88 9.76
CA LEU A 67 6.70 26.05 8.86
C LEU A 67 6.24 25.67 7.43
N ALA A 68 6.35 24.40 7.05
CA ALA A 68 5.97 23.93 5.71
C ALA A 68 4.47 23.59 5.58
N ASP A 69 3.67 23.78 6.62
CA ASP A 69 2.22 23.54 6.68
C ASP A 69 1.76 22.13 6.24
N LYS A 70 2.70 21.16 6.26
CA LYS A 70 2.42 19.75 5.93
C LYS A 70 2.02 18.98 7.17
N THR A 71 0.84 18.39 7.14
CA THR A 71 0.41 17.49 8.21
C THR A 71 1.01 16.10 8.05
N GLU A 72 1.11 15.34 9.16
CA GLU A 72 1.51 13.92 9.12
C GLU A 72 0.68 13.13 8.10
N GLY A 73 -0.62 13.40 8.04
CA GLY A 73 -1.52 12.78 7.06
C GLY A 73 -1.12 13.05 5.61
N ASP A 74 -0.66 14.26 5.31
CA ASP A 74 -0.24 14.63 3.95
C ASP A 74 1.06 13.91 3.55
N VAL A 75 2.00 13.76 4.50
CA VAL A 75 3.22 12.99 4.30
C VAL A 75 2.90 11.52 4.00
N ILE A 76 2.03 10.89 4.81
CA ILE A 76 1.62 9.50 4.60
C ILE A 76 0.91 9.34 3.26
N LEU A 77 -0.02 10.23 2.90
CA LEU A 77 -0.75 10.16 1.64
C LEU A 77 0.16 10.33 0.42
N SER A 78 1.15 11.21 0.51
CA SER A 78 2.11 11.44 -0.58
C SER A 78 3.18 10.36 -0.71
N PHE A 79 3.37 9.52 0.33
CA PHE A 79 4.41 8.50 0.31
C PHE A 79 4.14 7.45 -0.78
N ALA A 80 5.11 7.26 -1.67
CA ALA A 80 5.03 6.28 -2.75
C ALA A 80 5.22 4.86 -2.21
N ILE A 81 4.24 3.98 -2.43
CA ILE A 81 4.35 2.58 -2.03
C ILE A 81 5.22 1.84 -3.05
N PRO A 82 6.34 1.22 -2.62
CA PRO A 82 7.23 0.45 -3.50
C PRO A 82 6.54 -0.80 -4.04
N LYS A 83 7.15 -1.40 -5.06
CA LYS A 83 6.70 -2.67 -5.65
C LYS A 83 7.56 -3.85 -5.23
N THR A 84 8.68 -3.61 -4.54
CA THR A 84 9.55 -4.67 -4.01
C THR A 84 8.80 -5.48 -2.95
N LYS A 85 9.02 -6.81 -2.94
CA LYS A 85 8.29 -7.72 -2.05
C LYS A 85 8.46 -7.35 -0.58
N ASN A 86 9.71 -7.19 -0.15
CA ASN A 86 10.04 -6.96 1.25
C ASN A 86 9.49 -5.62 1.76
N ASP A 87 9.71 -4.55 1.02
CA ASP A 87 9.23 -3.22 1.37
C ASP A 87 7.70 -3.13 1.38
N LEU A 88 7.04 -3.78 0.40
CA LEU A 88 5.58 -3.80 0.34
C LEU A 88 4.98 -4.57 1.53
N LEU A 89 5.57 -5.72 1.88
CA LEU A 89 5.12 -6.52 3.02
C LEU A 89 5.30 -5.76 4.33
N GLU A 90 6.46 -5.13 4.52
CA GLU A 90 6.77 -4.34 5.71
C GLU A 90 5.80 -3.16 5.89
N LEU A 91 5.57 -2.38 4.82
CA LEU A 91 4.60 -1.29 4.84
C LEU A 91 3.17 -1.78 5.09
N LEU A 92 2.80 -2.93 4.53
CA LEU A 92 1.47 -3.50 4.71
C LEU A 92 1.24 -3.87 6.18
N ILE A 93 2.22 -4.50 6.83
CA ILE A 93 2.18 -4.82 8.27
C ILE A 93 2.15 -3.54 9.10
N TYR A 94 2.98 -2.55 8.78
CA TYR A 94 3.02 -1.26 9.45
C TYR A 94 1.67 -0.53 9.38
N PHE A 95 1.10 -0.36 8.19
CA PHE A 95 -0.18 0.32 8.04
C PHE A 95 -1.35 -0.47 8.65
N LYS A 96 -1.27 -1.82 8.64
CA LYS A 96 -2.25 -2.66 9.32
C LYS A 96 -2.23 -2.41 10.83
N SER A 97 -1.07 -2.42 11.47
CA SER A 97 -0.96 -2.19 12.92
C SER A 97 -1.52 -0.83 13.32
N ARG A 98 -1.17 0.22 12.57
CA ARG A 98 -1.67 1.58 12.82
C ARG A 98 -3.17 1.74 12.58
N ARG A 99 -3.72 1.03 11.60
CA ARG A 99 -5.17 0.98 11.35
C ARG A 99 -5.92 0.32 12.50
N ASP A 100 -5.36 -0.76 13.04
CA ASP A 100 -6.00 -1.63 14.04
C ASP A 100 -5.76 -1.17 15.49
N GLU A 101 -4.96 -0.13 15.72
CA GLU A 101 -4.81 0.50 17.03
C GLU A 101 -6.19 0.86 17.59
N LYS A 102 -6.46 0.41 18.83
CA LYS A 102 -7.76 0.64 19.49
C LYS A 102 -8.00 2.14 19.67
N GLU A 103 -9.20 2.56 19.34
CA GLU A 103 -9.66 3.92 19.59
C GLU A 103 -9.84 4.09 21.11
N GLU A 104 -9.03 4.94 21.73
CA GLU A 104 -9.39 5.44 23.04
C GLU A 104 -10.64 6.32 22.87
N VAL A 105 -11.59 6.19 23.82
CA VAL A 105 -12.88 6.88 23.80
C VAL A 105 -12.70 8.40 23.70
N SER A 106 -11.53 8.92 24.08
CA SER A 106 -11.13 10.32 24.07
C SER A 106 -10.37 10.77 22.82
N ALA A 107 -10.26 9.91 21.76
CA ALA A 107 -9.48 10.24 20.58
C ALA A 107 -9.87 11.58 19.96
N SER A 108 -8.91 12.49 19.79
CA SER A 108 -9.11 13.80 19.22
C SER A 108 -9.50 13.73 17.74
N TYR A 109 -10.05 14.80 17.19
CA TYR A 109 -10.42 14.87 15.77
C TYR A 109 -9.21 14.62 14.84
N GLY A 110 -8.02 15.04 15.24
CA GLY A 110 -6.77 14.82 14.51
C GLY A 110 -6.40 13.33 14.42
N GLU A 111 -6.54 12.58 15.52
CA GLU A 111 -6.26 11.13 15.55
C GLU A 111 -7.23 10.33 14.68
N LYS A 112 -8.51 10.72 14.66
CA LYS A 112 -9.51 10.11 13.76
C LYS A 112 -9.18 10.36 12.27
N LYS A 113 -8.67 11.56 11.94
CA LYS A 113 -8.23 11.90 10.59
C LYS A 113 -7.00 11.05 10.20
N SER A 114 -6.02 10.94 11.07
CA SER A 114 -4.80 10.15 10.85
C SER A 114 -5.13 8.67 10.58
N ARG A 115 -6.03 8.08 11.34
CA ARG A 115 -6.46 6.68 11.16
C ARG A 115 -7.09 6.41 9.79
N ARG A 116 -7.87 7.35 9.26
CA ARG A 116 -8.43 7.23 7.90
C ARG A 116 -7.33 7.17 6.85
N VAL A 117 -6.27 7.94 7.03
CA VAL A 117 -5.11 7.96 6.15
C VAL A 117 -4.38 6.61 6.16
N PHE A 118 -4.12 6.05 7.33
CA PHE A 118 -3.51 4.72 7.46
C PHE A 118 -4.37 3.64 6.79
N LYS A 119 -5.69 3.69 6.97
CA LYS A 119 -6.61 2.78 6.28
C LYS A 119 -6.50 2.89 4.76
N THR A 120 -6.48 4.10 4.22
CA THR A 120 -6.35 4.34 2.77
C THR A 120 -5.03 3.77 2.24
N LYS A 121 -3.91 4.00 2.94
CA LYS A 121 -2.61 3.46 2.55
C LYS A 121 -2.52 1.94 2.67
N TYR A 122 -3.13 1.36 3.70
CA TYR A 122 -3.27 -0.09 3.81
C TYR A 122 -4.01 -0.68 2.61
N GLU A 123 -5.14 -0.08 2.21
CA GLU A 123 -5.91 -0.51 1.04
C GLU A 123 -5.09 -0.40 -0.25
N GLU A 124 -4.30 0.67 -0.42
CA GLU A 124 -3.38 0.82 -1.55
C GLU A 124 -2.31 -0.28 -1.58
N CYS A 125 -1.70 -0.62 -0.43
CA CYS A 125 -0.76 -1.72 -0.32
C CYS A 125 -1.39 -3.07 -0.69
N ILE A 126 -2.62 -3.35 -0.21
CA ILE A 126 -3.35 -4.58 -0.57
C ILE A 126 -3.65 -4.65 -2.07
N LEU A 127 -4.02 -3.54 -2.71
CA LEU A 127 -4.25 -3.51 -4.15
C LEU A 127 -2.97 -3.84 -4.93
N LYS A 128 -1.83 -3.27 -4.53
CA LYS A 128 -0.52 -3.61 -5.11
C LYS A 128 -0.14 -5.07 -4.84
N ALA A 129 -0.37 -5.58 -3.63
CA ALA A 129 -0.12 -6.98 -3.31
C ALA A 129 -0.96 -7.92 -4.18
N LYS A 130 -2.23 -7.61 -4.43
CA LYS A 130 -3.09 -8.37 -5.34
C LYS A 130 -2.60 -8.32 -6.79
N GLN A 131 -2.05 -7.19 -7.22
CA GLN A 131 -1.55 -7.03 -8.58
C GLN A 131 -0.26 -7.80 -8.83
N PHE A 132 0.70 -7.75 -7.89
CA PHE A 132 2.04 -8.28 -8.10
C PHE A 132 2.32 -9.60 -7.37
N TYR A 133 1.64 -9.88 -6.26
CA TYR A 133 1.95 -10.97 -5.32
C TYR A 133 0.74 -11.82 -4.94
N LYS A 134 -0.27 -11.92 -5.82
CA LYS A 134 -1.53 -12.63 -5.55
C LYS A 134 -1.34 -14.09 -5.11
N SER A 135 -0.33 -14.76 -5.66
CA SER A 135 -0.03 -16.18 -5.40
C SER A 135 1.13 -16.38 -4.42
N ASP A 136 1.67 -15.31 -3.86
CA ASP A 136 2.79 -15.39 -2.92
C ASP A 136 2.29 -15.78 -1.52
N PRO A 137 2.89 -16.81 -0.86
CA PRO A 137 2.43 -17.32 0.43
C PRO A 137 2.42 -16.27 1.54
N ASP A 138 3.30 -15.28 1.50
CA ASP A 138 3.39 -14.23 2.52
C ASP A 138 2.22 -13.24 2.42
N PHE A 139 1.69 -13.02 1.22
CA PHE A 139 0.59 -12.06 0.98
C PHE A 139 -0.80 -12.69 1.01
N ILE A 140 -0.92 -14.00 0.69
CA ILE A 140 -2.22 -14.70 0.66
C ILE A 140 -3.04 -14.50 1.93
N PRO A 141 -2.51 -14.70 3.17
CA PRO A 141 -3.29 -14.54 4.39
C PRO A 141 -3.78 -13.10 4.59
N LEU A 142 -2.95 -12.11 4.26
CA LEU A 142 -3.29 -10.70 4.41
C LEU A 142 -4.37 -10.25 3.42
N ILE A 143 -4.27 -10.71 2.18
CA ILE A 143 -5.27 -10.46 1.13
C ILE A 143 -6.60 -11.10 1.51
N LYS A 144 -6.60 -12.36 1.97
CA LYS A 144 -7.81 -13.08 2.37
C LYS A 144 -8.48 -12.44 3.58
N GLU A 145 -7.71 -12.02 4.57
CA GLU A 145 -8.24 -11.28 5.74
C GLU A 145 -8.95 -9.99 5.31
N TYR A 146 -8.32 -9.22 4.43
CA TYR A 146 -8.90 -7.99 3.89
C TYR A 146 -10.21 -8.27 3.14
N ASP A 147 -10.23 -9.25 2.24
CA ASP A 147 -11.42 -9.59 1.44
C ASP A 147 -12.55 -10.08 2.32
N ASN A 148 -12.28 -10.92 3.33
CA ASN A 148 -13.26 -11.39 4.29
C ASN A 148 -13.86 -10.21 5.09
N SER A 149 -13.01 -9.30 5.59
CA SER A 149 -13.48 -8.15 6.34
C SER A 149 -14.34 -7.20 5.51
N LYS A 150 -14.02 -7.04 4.23
CA LYS A 150 -14.82 -6.24 3.28
C LYS A 150 -16.17 -6.91 3.00
N THR A 151 -16.18 -8.22 2.77
CA THR A 151 -17.38 -9.00 2.52
C THR A 151 -18.35 -8.95 3.70
N ILE A 152 -17.83 -9.14 4.93
CA ILE A 152 -18.63 -9.05 6.17
C ILE A 152 -19.28 -7.67 6.30
N ARG A 153 -18.54 -6.59 6.03
CA ARG A 153 -19.12 -5.23 6.07
C ARG A 153 -20.25 -5.03 5.06
N ILE A 154 -20.09 -5.52 3.84
CA ILE A 154 -21.12 -5.45 2.82
C ILE A 154 -22.37 -6.20 3.27
N ILE A 155 -22.22 -7.43 3.77
CA ILE A 155 -23.33 -8.25 4.26
C ILE A 155 -24.05 -7.53 5.41
N LEU A 156 -23.33 -7.01 6.39
CA LEU A 156 -23.90 -6.25 7.51
C LEU A 156 -24.68 -5.04 7.01
N THR A 157 -24.14 -4.27 6.07
CA THR A 157 -24.82 -3.09 5.51
C THR A 157 -26.13 -3.48 4.83
N VAL A 158 -26.14 -4.55 4.04
CA VAL A 158 -27.34 -5.06 3.38
C VAL A 158 -28.37 -5.53 4.40
N VAL A 159 -27.97 -6.30 5.40
CA VAL A 159 -28.86 -6.78 6.46
C VAL A 159 -29.49 -5.61 7.23
N PHE A 160 -28.68 -4.61 7.62
CA PHE A 160 -29.20 -3.41 8.30
C PHE A 160 -30.20 -2.64 7.42
N SER A 161 -29.93 -2.51 6.13
CA SER A 161 -30.85 -1.81 5.23
C SER A 161 -32.20 -2.55 5.09
N ILE A 162 -32.18 -3.87 5.02
CA ILE A 162 -33.40 -4.69 4.96
C ILE A 162 -34.20 -4.55 6.25
N LEU A 163 -33.56 -4.65 7.41
CA LEU A 163 -34.21 -4.49 8.72
C LEU A 163 -34.82 -3.10 8.88
N PHE A 164 -34.12 -2.07 8.41
CA PHE A 164 -34.60 -0.69 8.45
C PHE A 164 -35.87 -0.50 7.61
N VAL A 165 -35.90 -1.02 6.39
CA VAL A 165 -37.10 -0.99 5.52
C VAL A 165 -38.25 -1.76 6.14
N ALA A 166 -38.01 -2.94 6.70
CA ALA A 166 -39.01 -3.74 7.38
C ALA A 166 -39.62 -2.99 8.61
N ALA A 167 -38.75 -2.33 9.41
CA ALA A 167 -39.24 -1.53 10.53
C ALA A 167 -40.15 -0.36 10.10
N ILE A 168 -39.79 0.35 9.02
CA ILE A 168 -40.63 1.41 8.47
C ILE A 168 -41.98 0.87 7.99
N ALA A 169 -41.98 -0.27 7.28
CA ALA A 169 -43.20 -0.91 6.82
C ALA A 169 -44.11 -1.32 8.00
N CYS A 170 -43.55 -1.89 9.06
CA CYS A 170 -44.29 -2.23 10.28
C CYS A 170 -44.93 -1.01 10.95
N ILE A 171 -44.21 0.11 11.03
CA ILE A 171 -44.73 1.35 11.60
C ILE A 171 -45.87 1.90 10.73
N ALA A 172 -45.72 1.89 9.40
CA ALA A 172 -46.77 2.33 8.48
C ALA A 172 -48.04 1.49 8.60
N ILE A 173 -47.92 0.17 8.68
CA ILE A 173 -49.06 -0.75 8.87
C ILE A 173 -49.73 -0.50 10.23
N PHE A 174 -48.94 -0.27 11.29
CA PHE A 174 -49.49 0.03 12.62
C PHE A 174 -50.29 1.34 12.62
N HIS A 175 -49.77 2.40 11.96
CA HIS A 175 -50.49 3.66 11.81
C HIS A 175 -51.79 3.53 11.03
N LEU A 176 -51.78 2.73 9.97
CA LEU A 176 -53.00 2.48 9.17
C LEU A 176 -54.08 1.68 9.91
N LYS A 177 -53.72 0.91 10.94
CA LYS A 177 -54.70 0.15 11.77
C LYS A 177 -55.29 0.94 12.92
N ILE A 178 -54.68 2.09 13.28
CA ILE A 178 -55.15 2.95 14.38
C ILE A 178 -56.03 4.11 13.89
N CYS A 179 -55.93 4.46 12.63
CA CYS A 179 -56.89 5.36 11.94
C CYS A 179 -58.10 4.62 11.38
#